data_22aa00a6ba782cd7a97811ddcd5592b5
#
_entry.id   22aa00a6ba782cd7a97811ddcd5592b5
#
_cell.length_a   1.000
_cell.length_b   1.000
_cell.length_c   1.000
_cell.angle_alpha   90.00
_cell.angle_beta   90.00
_cell.angle_gamma   90.00
#
_symmetry.space_group_name_H-M   'P 1'
#
loop_
_entity.id
_entity.type
_entity.pdbx_description
1 polymer ?
#
loop_
_entity_poly.entity_id
_entity_poly.type
_entity_poly.pdbx_seq_one_letter_code
_entity_poly.pdbx_strand_id
1 'polypeptide(L)'
;GVGALLAIPSIAIRITYLFTADYLAASRRAGRVIRWSKGLTLLQESNPVLGFGLGRFGGAVAMQNKVIEETKDFSYFYMDNYYLKTLVEMGYLGLAFFILLLFGLVLWSLRSIGRTGYTKGDRTRVLAVSMFAGMCGVLVHCYFENIFEVPYMMAYFWSMAAAVMYLGYFRKRKT
;
A
#
# COMPACT_ATOMS: atom_id res chain seq x y z
N GLY A 1 -18.85 12.67 15.25
CA GLY A 1 -17.44 12.92 14.98
C GLY A 1 -16.51 12.27 16.00
N VAL A 2 -15.24 12.63 15.97
CA VAL A 2 -14.15 12.05 16.82
C VAL A 2 -14.48 12.08 18.30
N GLY A 3 -15.17 13.15 18.80
CA GLY A 3 -15.60 13.26 20.21
C GLY A 3 -16.54 12.16 20.67
N ALA A 4 -17.41 11.65 19.79
CA ALA A 4 -18.33 10.56 20.12
C ALA A 4 -17.59 9.20 20.26
N LEU A 5 -16.51 9.00 19.52
CA LEU A 5 -15.66 7.80 19.61
C LEU A 5 -14.85 7.80 20.91
N LEU A 6 -14.39 8.95 21.38
CA LEU A 6 -13.67 9.07 22.66
C LEU A 6 -14.59 8.91 23.89
N ALA A 7 -15.91 9.03 23.72
CA ALA A 7 -16.88 8.77 24.79
C ALA A 7 -17.03 7.26 25.12
N ILE A 8 -16.50 6.38 24.25
CA ILE A 8 -16.49 4.93 24.49
C ILE A 8 -15.19 4.57 25.25
N PRO A 9 -15.27 4.15 26.53
CA PRO A 9 -14.08 3.94 27.37
C PRO A 9 -13.03 3.00 26.77
N SER A 10 -13.47 1.92 26.10
CA SER A 10 -12.58 0.95 25.46
C SER A 10 -11.80 1.55 24.27
N ILE A 11 -12.37 2.53 23.56
CA ILE A 11 -11.72 3.23 22.45
C ILE A 11 -10.78 4.30 23.00
N ALA A 12 -11.21 5.06 23.99
CA ALA A 12 -10.39 6.08 24.63
C ALA A 12 -9.11 5.47 25.22
N ILE A 13 -9.21 4.35 25.95
CA ILE A 13 -8.07 3.63 26.51
C ILE A 13 -7.09 3.17 25.42
N ARG A 14 -7.59 2.64 24.29
CA ARG A 14 -6.73 2.22 23.18
C ARG A 14 -6.03 3.38 22.51
N ILE A 15 -6.70 4.50 22.34
CA ILE A 15 -6.11 5.71 21.74
C ILE A 15 -5.06 6.30 22.70
N THR A 16 -5.36 6.44 23.99
CA THR A 16 -4.40 6.95 24.97
C THR A 16 -3.18 6.05 25.11
N TYR A 17 -3.36 4.71 25.06
CA TYR A 17 -2.26 3.75 25.08
C TYR A 17 -1.24 3.98 23.95
N LEU A 18 -1.69 4.37 22.74
CA LEU A 18 -0.78 4.66 21.61
C LEU A 18 0.23 5.77 21.90
N PHE A 19 -0.05 6.66 22.84
CA PHE A 19 0.81 7.77 23.22
C PHE A 19 1.63 7.51 24.49
N THR A 20 1.58 6.28 25.04
CA THR A 20 2.35 5.91 26.24
C THR A 20 3.78 5.48 25.92
N ALA A 21 4.69 5.65 26.86
CA ALA A 21 6.04 5.15 26.76
C ALA A 21 6.09 3.60 26.63
N ASP A 22 5.13 2.92 27.26
CA ASP A 22 5.00 1.45 27.21
C ASP A 22 4.67 0.97 25.79
N TYR A 23 3.78 1.67 25.07
CA TYR A 23 3.51 1.36 23.67
C TYR A 23 4.76 1.56 22.79
N LEU A 24 5.49 2.65 22.99
CA LEU A 24 6.75 2.92 22.28
C LEU A 24 7.80 1.85 22.57
N ALA A 25 7.93 1.43 23.83
CA ALA A 25 8.86 0.37 24.22
C ALA A 25 8.45 -0.99 23.61
N ALA A 26 7.16 -1.34 23.63
CA ALA A 26 6.64 -2.56 23.05
C ALA A 26 6.80 -2.57 21.53
N SER A 27 6.52 -1.45 20.84
CA SER A 27 6.67 -1.33 19.38
C SER A 27 8.12 -1.45 18.91
N ARG A 28 9.08 -1.00 19.75
CA ARG A 28 10.52 -1.14 19.49
C ARG A 28 11.05 -2.56 19.70
N ARG A 29 10.38 -3.38 20.53
CA ARG A 29 10.82 -4.77 20.81
C ARG A 29 10.25 -5.82 19.89
N ALA A 30 9.01 -5.65 19.43
CA ALA A 30 8.31 -6.68 18.63
C ALA A 30 7.34 -6.12 17.57
N GLY A 31 7.33 -4.78 17.37
CA GLY A 31 6.37 -4.11 16.49
C GLY A 31 6.87 -3.92 15.04
N ARG A 32 6.13 -3.12 14.29
CA ARG A 32 6.44 -2.73 12.90
C ARG A 32 7.83 -2.13 12.76
N VAL A 33 8.24 -1.30 13.71
CA VAL A 33 9.53 -0.59 13.68
C VAL A 33 10.71 -1.57 13.58
N ILE A 34 10.67 -2.68 14.31
CA ILE A 34 11.77 -3.66 14.28
C ILE A 34 11.80 -4.42 12.93
N ARG A 35 10.63 -4.73 12.36
CA ARG A 35 10.54 -5.35 11.04
C ARG A 35 11.06 -4.42 9.94
N TRP A 36 10.70 -3.14 10.03
CA TRP A 36 11.15 -2.12 9.09
C TRP A 36 12.66 -1.90 9.18
N SER A 37 13.22 -1.82 10.40
CA SER A 37 14.68 -1.68 10.59
C SER A 37 15.43 -2.90 10.05
N LYS A 38 14.94 -4.13 10.31
CA LYS A 38 15.54 -5.35 9.74
C LYS A 38 15.53 -5.34 8.21
N GLY A 39 14.44 -4.90 7.59
CA GLY A 39 14.37 -4.76 6.15
C GLY A 39 15.39 -3.75 5.60
N LEU A 40 15.52 -2.59 6.25
CA LEU A 40 16.49 -1.58 5.84
C LEU A 40 17.94 -2.05 6.03
N THR A 41 18.24 -2.75 7.11
CA THR A 41 19.57 -3.38 7.32
C THR A 41 19.87 -4.36 6.19
N LEU A 42 18.93 -5.26 5.87
CA LEU A 42 19.09 -6.22 4.78
C LEU A 42 19.32 -5.53 3.42
N LEU A 43 18.64 -4.43 3.15
CA LEU A 43 18.85 -3.62 1.95
C LEU A 43 20.27 -3.05 1.90
N GLN A 44 20.78 -2.53 3.03
CA GLN A 44 22.13 -1.95 3.12
C GLN A 44 23.24 -3.01 2.96
N GLU A 45 23.02 -4.20 3.51
CA GLU A 45 23.95 -5.34 3.40
C GLU A 45 23.93 -6.01 2.03
N SER A 46 22.87 -5.81 1.25
CA SER A 46 22.73 -6.31 -0.12
C SER A 46 23.13 -5.23 -1.14
N ASN A 47 22.40 -5.11 -2.23
CA ASN A 47 22.57 -4.04 -3.19
C ASN A 47 21.45 -2.99 -3.03
N PRO A 48 21.71 -1.80 -2.43
CA PRO A 48 20.67 -0.81 -2.20
C PRO A 48 19.99 -0.29 -3.47
N VAL A 49 20.68 -0.34 -4.61
CA VAL A 49 20.14 0.15 -5.89
C VAL A 49 19.17 -0.84 -6.52
N LEU A 50 19.55 -2.12 -6.54
CA LEU A 50 18.80 -3.20 -7.19
C LEU A 50 17.97 -4.04 -6.22
N GLY A 51 18.23 -3.90 -4.91
CA GLY A 51 17.55 -4.62 -3.86
C GLY A 51 18.07 -6.04 -3.62
N PHE A 52 17.40 -6.72 -2.70
CA PHE A 52 17.72 -8.09 -2.26
C PHE A 52 17.21 -9.16 -3.23
N GLY A 53 16.26 -8.82 -4.09
CA GLY A 53 15.62 -9.70 -5.08
C GLY A 53 14.13 -9.93 -4.82
N LEU A 54 13.39 -10.02 -5.91
CA LEU A 54 11.92 -10.20 -5.88
C LEU A 54 11.53 -11.52 -5.20
N GLY A 55 10.50 -11.47 -4.36
CA GLY A 55 9.97 -12.64 -3.66
C GLY A 55 10.88 -13.19 -2.55
N ARG A 56 11.93 -12.45 -2.17
CA ARG A 56 12.91 -12.90 -1.17
C ARG A 56 12.74 -12.29 0.21
N PHE A 57 11.85 -11.29 0.37
CA PHE A 57 11.66 -10.58 1.62
C PHE A 57 10.19 -10.29 1.92
N GLY A 58 9.78 -10.54 3.17
CA GLY A 58 8.55 -10.04 3.78
C GLY A 58 7.22 -10.44 3.13
N GLY A 59 7.21 -11.44 2.26
CA GLY A 59 6.03 -11.91 1.57
C GLY A 59 5.82 -13.42 1.70
N ALA A 60 4.69 -13.92 1.17
CA ALA A 60 4.33 -15.33 1.21
C ALA A 60 5.40 -16.22 0.54
N VAL A 61 5.93 -15.77 -0.60
CA VAL A 61 6.97 -16.50 -1.35
C VAL A 61 8.26 -16.61 -0.55
N ALA A 62 8.69 -15.51 0.08
CA ALA A 62 9.88 -15.49 0.93
C ALA A 62 9.73 -16.42 2.15
N MET A 63 8.56 -16.41 2.78
CA MET A 63 8.26 -17.29 3.92
C MET A 63 8.21 -18.76 3.52
N GLN A 64 7.73 -19.10 2.32
CA GLN A 64 7.66 -20.47 1.83
C GLN A 64 9.03 -21.01 1.45
N ASN A 65 9.85 -20.20 0.77
CA ASN A 65 11.13 -20.64 0.21
C ASN A 65 12.31 -20.50 1.18
N LYS A 66 12.17 -19.76 2.27
CA LYS A 66 13.20 -19.55 3.32
C LYS A 66 14.59 -19.30 2.74
N VAL A 67 14.70 -18.29 1.86
CA VAL A 67 15.93 -18.01 1.08
C VAL A 67 17.11 -17.57 1.96
N ILE A 68 16.82 -17.05 3.14
CA ILE A 68 17.81 -16.66 4.15
C ILE A 68 17.73 -17.69 5.28
N GLU A 69 18.88 -18.16 5.78
CA GLU A 69 18.89 -19.01 6.98
C GLU A 69 18.37 -18.24 8.19
N GLU A 70 17.46 -18.86 8.93
CA GLU A 70 16.96 -18.29 10.18
C GLU A 70 18.08 -18.34 11.22
N THR A 71 18.38 -17.18 11.79
CA THR A 71 19.35 -17.02 12.87
C THR A 71 18.65 -16.52 14.14
N LYS A 72 19.39 -16.41 15.27
CA LYS A 72 18.84 -15.80 16.50
C LYS A 72 18.33 -14.38 16.26
N ASP A 73 18.92 -13.66 15.31
CA ASP A 73 18.63 -12.27 15.00
C ASP A 73 17.70 -12.11 13.79
N PHE A 74 17.50 -13.14 12.99
CA PHE A 74 16.64 -13.12 11.81
C PHE A 74 15.67 -14.31 11.83
N SER A 75 14.37 -13.97 11.85
CA SER A 75 13.27 -14.90 11.58
C SER A 75 12.41 -14.34 10.46
N TYR A 76 11.86 -15.21 9.61
CA TYR A 76 10.92 -14.76 8.59
C TYR A 76 9.68 -14.16 9.22
N PHE A 77 9.23 -13.05 8.67
CA PHE A 77 8.02 -12.35 9.11
C PHE A 77 7.29 -11.79 7.89
N TYR A 78 6.00 -11.59 8.04
CA TYR A 78 5.19 -10.91 7.05
C TYR A 78 5.41 -9.39 7.18
N MET A 79 5.78 -8.75 6.06
CA MET A 79 5.96 -7.30 6.02
C MET A 79 4.59 -6.63 5.98
N ASP A 80 4.39 -5.65 6.82
CA ASP A 80 3.15 -4.87 6.94
C ASP A 80 3.26 -3.48 6.28
N ASN A 81 4.10 -3.37 5.25
CA ASN A 81 4.26 -2.18 4.43
C ASN A 81 4.75 -2.58 3.04
N TYR A 82 3.87 -2.49 2.04
CA TYR A 82 4.20 -2.92 0.69
C TYR A 82 5.27 -2.04 0.03
N TYR A 83 5.31 -0.74 0.32
CA TYR A 83 6.34 0.15 -0.25
C TYR A 83 7.73 -0.19 0.29
N LEU A 84 7.83 -0.46 1.59
CA LEU A 84 9.10 -0.87 2.18
C LEU A 84 9.52 -2.27 1.70
N LYS A 85 8.59 -3.20 1.55
CA LYS A 85 8.85 -4.48 0.91
C LYS A 85 9.42 -4.31 -0.50
N THR A 86 8.76 -3.47 -1.32
CA THR A 86 9.22 -3.16 -2.67
C THR A 86 10.63 -2.55 -2.66
N LEU A 87 10.90 -1.64 -1.72
CA LEU A 87 12.23 -1.06 -1.54
C LEU A 87 13.29 -2.12 -1.24
N VAL A 88 13.02 -3.02 -0.30
CA VAL A 88 13.99 -4.06 0.09
C VAL A 88 14.21 -5.06 -1.05
N GLU A 89 13.16 -5.47 -1.74
CA GLU A 89 13.24 -6.45 -2.81
C GLU A 89 13.81 -5.90 -4.12
N MET A 90 13.47 -4.66 -4.49
CA MET A 90 13.80 -4.06 -5.79
C MET A 90 14.77 -2.86 -5.70
N GLY A 91 15.20 -2.50 -4.51
CA GLY A 91 16.08 -1.36 -4.26
C GLY A 91 15.44 0.00 -4.55
N TYR A 92 16.28 1.03 -4.45
CA TYR A 92 15.84 2.40 -4.72
C TYR A 92 15.35 2.61 -6.16
N LEU A 93 15.99 1.93 -7.12
CA LEU A 93 15.61 2.04 -8.53
C LEU A 93 14.22 1.44 -8.78
N GLY A 94 13.96 0.23 -8.27
CA GLY A 94 12.67 -0.44 -8.41
C GLY A 94 11.55 0.32 -7.70
N LEU A 95 11.78 0.81 -6.47
CA LEU A 95 10.80 1.64 -5.77
C LEU A 95 10.52 2.94 -6.54
N ALA A 96 11.54 3.60 -7.10
CA ALA A 96 11.35 4.82 -7.88
C ALA A 96 10.45 4.57 -9.09
N PHE A 97 10.70 3.51 -9.88
CA PHE A 97 9.84 3.16 -11.01
C PHE A 97 8.42 2.78 -10.56
N PHE A 98 8.28 2.07 -9.46
CA PHE A 98 6.97 1.72 -8.91
C PHE A 98 6.17 2.96 -8.50
N ILE A 99 6.79 3.90 -7.79
CA ILE A 99 6.14 5.17 -7.40
C ILE A 99 5.79 6.01 -8.64
N LEU A 100 6.68 6.09 -9.64
CA LEU A 100 6.39 6.79 -10.90
C LEU A 100 5.21 6.17 -11.65
N LEU A 101 5.12 4.84 -11.67
CA LEU A 101 3.98 4.13 -12.26
C LEU A 101 2.67 4.48 -11.54
N LEU A 102 2.65 4.39 -10.21
CA LEU A 102 1.46 4.72 -9.41
C LEU A 102 1.08 6.19 -9.55
N PHE A 103 2.05 7.10 -9.53
CA PHE A 103 1.82 8.52 -9.73
C PHE A 103 1.25 8.82 -11.12
N GLY A 104 1.82 8.23 -12.16
CA GLY A 104 1.30 8.32 -13.52
C GLY A 104 -0.14 7.81 -13.63
N LEU A 105 -0.44 6.68 -12.96
CA LEU A 105 -1.78 6.09 -12.91
C LEU A 105 -2.79 7.03 -12.23
N VAL A 106 -2.40 7.64 -11.11
CA VAL A 106 -3.23 8.63 -10.39
C VAL A 106 -3.48 9.85 -11.27
N LEU A 107 -2.45 10.41 -11.90
CA LEU A 107 -2.59 11.56 -12.80
C LEU A 107 -3.49 11.25 -14.01
N TRP A 108 -3.34 10.07 -14.61
CA TRP A 108 -4.19 9.67 -15.74
C TRP A 108 -5.62 9.43 -15.30
N SER A 109 -5.85 8.85 -14.13
CA SER A 109 -7.19 8.68 -13.57
C SER A 109 -7.87 10.03 -13.31
N LEU A 110 -7.16 11.00 -12.74
CA LEU A 110 -7.67 12.35 -12.54
C LEU A 110 -8.01 13.04 -13.87
N ARG A 111 -7.15 12.94 -14.87
CA ARG A 111 -7.42 13.47 -16.22
C ARG A 111 -8.62 12.78 -16.87
N SER A 112 -8.76 11.48 -16.67
CA SER A 112 -9.90 10.70 -17.15
C SER A 112 -11.20 11.19 -16.53
N ILE A 113 -11.23 11.38 -15.21
CA ILE A 113 -12.38 11.95 -14.49
C ILE A 113 -12.72 13.35 -15.00
N GLY A 114 -11.72 14.19 -15.25
CA GLY A 114 -11.92 15.52 -15.83
C GLY A 114 -12.57 15.49 -17.22
N ARG A 115 -12.41 14.42 -17.97
CA ARG A 115 -13.03 14.21 -19.30
C ARG A 115 -14.45 13.67 -19.24
N THR A 116 -14.85 13.06 -18.11
CA THR A 116 -16.26 12.67 -17.92
C THR A 116 -17.08 13.93 -17.71
N GLY A 117 -17.88 14.32 -18.72
CA GLY A 117 -18.74 15.50 -18.61
C GLY A 117 -19.75 15.38 -17.47
N TYR A 118 -20.21 16.53 -16.96
CA TYR A 118 -21.34 16.56 -16.03
C TYR A 118 -22.63 16.76 -16.85
N THR A 119 -23.33 15.67 -17.13
CA THR A 119 -24.66 15.72 -17.76
C THR A 119 -25.68 15.27 -16.73
N LYS A 120 -26.76 16.03 -16.57
CA LYS A 120 -27.85 15.68 -15.62
C LYS A 120 -28.39 14.28 -15.96
N GLY A 121 -28.38 13.37 -14.99
CA GLY A 121 -28.79 11.96 -15.17
C GLY A 121 -27.68 10.99 -15.59
N ASP A 122 -26.51 11.44 -16.03
CA ASP A 122 -25.38 10.55 -16.32
C ASP A 122 -24.51 10.33 -15.07
N ARG A 123 -24.54 9.12 -14.52
CA ARG A 123 -23.78 8.73 -13.32
C ARG A 123 -22.32 8.39 -13.60
N THR A 124 -21.84 8.54 -14.85
CA THR A 124 -20.48 8.14 -15.26
C THR A 124 -19.41 8.80 -14.40
N ARG A 125 -19.55 10.11 -14.15
CA ARG A 125 -18.59 10.84 -13.32
C ARG A 125 -18.58 10.35 -11.87
N VAL A 126 -19.76 10.11 -11.31
CA VAL A 126 -19.89 9.60 -9.94
C VAL A 126 -19.20 8.23 -9.84
N LEU A 127 -19.46 7.35 -10.79
CA LEU A 127 -18.82 6.02 -10.84
C LEU A 127 -17.30 6.13 -10.96
N ALA A 128 -16.78 6.98 -11.86
CA ALA A 128 -15.36 7.18 -12.04
C ALA A 128 -14.67 7.74 -10.77
N VAL A 129 -15.31 8.71 -10.09
CA VAL A 129 -14.81 9.26 -8.82
C VAL A 129 -14.82 8.21 -7.71
N SER A 130 -15.89 7.42 -7.59
CA SER A 130 -15.99 6.37 -6.58
C SER A 130 -14.92 5.28 -6.77
N MET A 131 -14.69 4.86 -8.02
CA MET A 131 -13.62 3.88 -8.32
C MET A 131 -12.24 4.47 -8.04
N PHE A 132 -11.99 5.73 -8.39
CA PHE A 132 -10.73 6.40 -8.07
C PHE A 132 -10.51 6.54 -6.57
N ALA A 133 -11.54 6.88 -5.80
CA ALA A 133 -11.46 6.92 -4.34
C ALA A 133 -11.10 5.54 -3.75
N GLY A 134 -11.68 4.45 -4.29
CA GLY A 134 -11.32 3.09 -3.94
C GLY A 134 -9.84 2.78 -4.22
N MET A 135 -9.34 3.18 -5.39
CA MET A 135 -7.91 3.04 -5.73
C MET A 135 -7.01 3.78 -4.73
N CYS A 136 -7.35 5.03 -4.40
CA CYS A 136 -6.59 5.79 -3.41
C CYS A 136 -6.61 5.11 -2.03
N GLY A 137 -7.75 4.54 -1.63
CA GLY A 137 -7.87 3.74 -0.40
C GLY A 137 -6.92 2.55 -0.39
N VAL A 138 -6.82 1.80 -1.50
CA VAL A 138 -5.87 0.67 -1.62
C VAL A 138 -4.42 1.17 -1.53
N LEU A 139 -4.06 2.28 -2.18
CA LEU A 139 -2.71 2.84 -2.10
C LEU A 139 -2.34 3.26 -0.69
N VAL A 140 -3.26 3.87 0.05
CA VAL A 140 -3.05 4.18 1.47
C VAL A 140 -2.92 2.89 2.29
N HIS A 141 -3.72 1.87 2.00
CA HIS A 141 -3.67 0.59 2.69
C HIS A 141 -2.33 -0.13 2.48
N CYS A 142 -1.69 0.01 1.32
CA CYS A 142 -0.34 -0.51 1.04
C CYS A 142 0.74 -0.01 2.04
N TYR A 143 0.51 1.12 2.71
CA TYR A 143 1.42 1.61 3.76
C TYR A 143 1.28 0.82 5.07
N PHE A 144 0.10 0.25 5.33
CA PHE A 144 -0.21 -0.45 6.58
C PHE A 144 -0.19 -1.97 6.44
N GLU A 145 -0.28 -2.48 5.21
CA GLU A 145 -0.39 -3.91 4.92
C GLU A 145 0.24 -4.25 3.56
N ASN A 146 0.60 -5.52 3.39
CA ASN A 146 1.13 -6.06 2.14
C ASN A 146 -0.02 -6.40 1.16
N ILE A 147 -0.91 -5.43 0.91
CA ILE A 147 -2.21 -5.64 0.28
C ILE A 147 -2.12 -6.08 -1.18
N PHE A 148 -1.07 -5.69 -1.92
CA PHE A 148 -0.88 -6.10 -3.31
C PHE A 148 -0.38 -7.55 -3.47
N GLU A 149 0.02 -8.22 -2.41
CA GLU A 149 0.22 -9.67 -2.45
C GLU A 149 -1.08 -10.47 -2.38
N VAL A 150 -2.19 -9.82 -2.04
CA VAL A 150 -3.51 -10.44 -2.03
C VAL A 150 -4.08 -10.39 -3.46
N PRO A 151 -4.17 -11.52 -4.20
CA PRO A 151 -4.43 -11.52 -5.64
C PRO A 151 -5.72 -10.81 -6.04
N TYR A 152 -6.79 -10.98 -5.25
CA TYR A 152 -8.07 -10.32 -5.54
C TYR A 152 -8.02 -8.81 -5.31
N MET A 153 -7.25 -8.32 -4.32
CA MET A 153 -7.09 -6.88 -4.08
C MET A 153 -6.31 -6.22 -5.22
N MET A 154 -5.27 -6.89 -5.70
CA MET A 154 -4.53 -6.45 -6.88
C MET A 154 -5.42 -6.42 -8.13
N ALA A 155 -6.21 -7.47 -8.35
CA ALA A 155 -7.14 -7.53 -9.47
C ALA A 155 -8.19 -6.40 -9.40
N TYR A 156 -8.77 -6.13 -8.24
CA TYR A 156 -9.70 -5.01 -8.05
C TYR A 156 -9.06 -3.65 -8.33
N PHE A 157 -7.86 -3.42 -7.82
CA PHE A 157 -7.14 -2.16 -8.05
C PHE A 157 -6.94 -1.88 -9.55
N TRP A 158 -6.39 -2.85 -10.28
CA TRP A 158 -6.14 -2.69 -11.72
C TRP A 158 -7.43 -2.62 -12.54
N SER A 159 -8.48 -3.35 -12.15
CA SER A 159 -9.79 -3.28 -12.79
C SER A 159 -10.44 -1.90 -12.60
N MET A 160 -10.37 -1.33 -11.40
CA MET A 160 -10.85 0.04 -11.13
C MET A 160 -10.08 1.06 -11.96
N ALA A 161 -8.75 0.94 -12.04
CA ALA A 161 -7.92 1.82 -12.85
C ALA A 161 -8.31 1.76 -14.34
N ALA A 162 -8.44 0.57 -14.88
CA ALA A 162 -8.87 0.36 -16.26
C ALA A 162 -10.26 0.93 -16.52
N ALA A 163 -11.21 0.70 -15.61
CA ALA A 163 -12.57 1.22 -15.73
C ALA A 163 -12.61 2.77 -15.72
N VAL A 164 -11.86 3.42 -14.80
CA VAL A 164 -11.75 4.89 -14.76
C VAL A 164 -11.19 5.43 -16.07
N MET A 165 -10.15 4.80 -16.63
CA MET A 165 -9.57 5.22 -17.90
C MET A 165 -10.55 5.00 -19.07
N TYR A 166 -11.23 3.86 -19.09
CA TYR A 166 -12.25 3.58 -20.12
C TYR A 166 -13.37 4.62 -20.13
N LEU A 167 -13.89 4.97 -18.97
CA LEU A 167 -14.98 5.95 -18.84
C LEU A 167 -14.60 7.34 -19.36
N GLY A 168 -13.35 7.75 -19.20
CA GLY A 168 -12.91 9.07 -19.62
C GLY A 168 -12.39 9.17 -21.04
N TYR A 169 -11.77 8.10 -21.57
CA TYR A 169 -11.06 8.16 -22.85
C TYR A 169 -11.83 7.44 -24.00
N PHE A 170 -12.46 6.33 -23.69
CA PHE A 170 -13.01 5.43 -24.72
C PHE A 170 -14.54 5.45 -24.82
N ARG A 171 -15.22 5.82 -23.74
CA ARG A 171 -16.69 5.92 -23.81
C ARG A 171 -17.08 7.06 -24.74
N LYS A 172 -17.78 6.74 -25.84
CA LYS A 172 -18.38 7.72 -26.73
C LYS A 172 -19.36 8.61 -25.93
N ARG A 173 -19.17 9.92 -25.95
CA ARG A 173 -20.17 10.86 -25.43
C ARG A 173 -21.45 10.66 -26.25
N LYS A 174 -22.58 10.44 -25.60
CA LYS A 174 -23.88 10.59 -26.26
C LYS A 174 -24.03 12.09 -26.54
N THR A 175 -23.90 12.46 -27.80
CA THR A 175 -24.25 13.79 -28.35
C THR A 175 -25.74 13.93 -28.33
#